data_86473f5a6cfefb32f936f93e2d18b238
#
_entry.id   86473f5a6cfefb32f936f93e2d18b238
#
_cell.length_a   1.000
_cell.length_b   1.000
_cell.length_c   1.000
_cell.angle_alpha   90.00
_cell.angle_beta   90.00
_cell.angle_gamma   90.00
#
_symmetry.space_group_name_H-M   'P 1'
#
loop_
_entity.id
_entity.type
_entity.pdbx_description
1 polymer ?
#
loop_
_entity_poly.entity_id
_entity_poly.type
_entity_poly.pdbx_seq_one_letter_code
_entity_poly.pdbx_strand_id
1 'polypeptide(L)'
;MIDKLFLLFAGHFLADFPLQGEYLAKMKNRHNAPDVPPGQKPTTVWFYALTAHAMIHGLVVFLITGRMDMMVVQFVSHWIADFMKCENITNPHSDQIIHYWILICIWLYTYVWI
;
A
#
# COMPACT_ATOMS: atom_id res chain seq x y z
N MET A 1 7.71 19.30 -11.63
CA MET A 1 8.10 17.88 -11.67
C MET A 1 8.51 17.35 -10.31
N ILE A 2 9.43 18.00 -9.64
CA ILE A 2 9.87 17.56 -8.30
C ILE A 2 8.76 17.68 -7.25
N ASP A 3 7.85 18.63 -7.41
CA ASP A 3 6.67 18.78 -6.57
C ASP A 3 5.81 17.52 -6.56
N LYS A 4 5.68 16.85 -7.70
CA LYS A 4 4.92 15.59 -7.80
C LYS A 4 5.58 14.46 -7.03
N LEU A 5 6.92 14.42 -7.02
CA LEU A 5 7.64 13.45 -6.20
C LEU A 5 7.37 13.67 -4.71
N PHE A 6 7.41 14.91 -4.26
CA PHE A 6 7.04 15.26 -2.87
C PHE A 6 5.61 14.84 -2.54
N LEU A 7 4.66 15.09 -3.45
CA LEU A 7 3.26 14.70 -3.23
C LEU A 7 3.10 13.18 -3.17
N LEU A 8 3.83 12.44 -3.98
CA LEU A 8 3.79 10.97 -3.92
C LEU A 8 4.29 10.45 -2.57
N PHE A 9 5.39 10.99 -2.05
CA PHE A 9 5.88 10.63 -0.72
C PHE A 9 4.93 11.05 0.39
N ALA A 10 4.43 12.27 0.34
CA ALA A 10 3.45 12.76 1.33
C ALA A 10 2.18 11.91 1.32
N GLY A 11 1.70 11.55 0.14
CA GLY A 11 0.53 10.69 -0.02
C GLY A 11 0.79 9.27 0.50
N HIS A 12 2.00 8.74 0.30
CA HIS A 12 2.39 7.44 0.86
C HIS A 12 2.30 7.45 2.38
N PHE A 13 2.86 8.46 3.04
CA PHE A 13 2.79 8.57 4.49
C PHE A 13 1.36 8.78 4.99
N LEU A 14 0.56 9.57 4.27
CA LEU A 14 -0.85 9.74 4.59
C LEU A 14 -1.60 8.41 4.57
N ALA A 15 -1.37 7.59 3.54
CA ALA A 15 -2.02 6.29 3.40
C ALA A 15 -1.50 5.25 4.40
N ASP A 16 -0.20 5.28 4.73
CA ASP A 16 0.40 4.29 5.63
C ASP A 16 0.08 4.54 7.10
N PHE A 17 -0.14 5.77 7.50
CA PHE A 17 -0.36 6.11 8.90
C PHE A 17 -1.80 6.54 9.18
N PRO A 18 -2.25 7.77 8.91
CA PRO A 18 -3.61 8.18 9.28
C PRO A 18 -4.71 7.37 8.60
N LEU A 19 -4.59 7.09 7.30
CA LEU A 19 -5.64 6.40 6.54
C LEU A 19 -5.62 4.89 6.71
N GLN A 20 -4.51 4.29 7.12
CA GLN A 20 -4.48 2.87 7.41
C GLN A 20 -5.24 2.56 8.70
N GLY A 21 -4.94 3.30 9.76
CA GLY A 21 -5.50 3.07 11.06
C GLY A 21 -5.04 1.74 11.68
N GLU A 22 -5.42 1.54 12.92
CA GLU A 22 -5.00 0.36 13.69
C GLU A 22 -5.64 -0.93 13.17
N TYR A 23 -6.90 -0.87 12.77
CA TYR A 23 -7.62 -2.04 12.27
C TYR A 23 -6.98 -2.61 11.01
N LEU A 24 -6.74 -1.79 9.98
CA LEU A 24 -6.11 -2.25 8.75
C LEU A 24 -4.68 -2.72 8.97
N ALA A 25 -3.92 -2.01 9.81
CA ALA A 25 -2.54 -2.38 10.12
C ALA A 25 -2.45 -3.78 10.73
N LYS A 26 -3.41 -4.14 11.57
CA LYS A 26 -3.47 -5.44 12.23
C LYS A 26 -4.08 -6.51 11.32
N MET A 27 -5.22 -6.21 10.70
CA MET A 27 -6.03 -7.21 9.99
C MET A 27 -5.47 -7.59 8.61
N LYS A 28 -4.64 -6.76 7.98
CA LYS A 28 -4.01 -7.09 6.71
C LYS A 28 -3.00 -8.24 6.80
N ASN A 29 -2.59 -8.61 8.00
CA ASN A 29 -1.69 -9.72 8.24
C ASN A 29 -2.51 -10.99 8.49
N ARG A 30 -2.39 -11.99 7.61
CA ARG A 30 -3.16 -13.24 7.71
C ARG A 30 -2.81 -14.07 8.95
N HIS A 31 -1.68 -13.78 9.60
CA HIS A 31 -1.26 -14.46 10.82
C HIS A 31 -1.90 -13.86 12.08
N ASN A 32 -2.62 -12.73 11.95
CA ASN A 32 -3.37 -12.11 13.03
C ASN A 32 -4.83 -12.50 12.90
N ALA A 33 -5.31 -13.39 13.78
CA ALA A 33 -6.72 -13.79 13.78
C ALA A 33 -7.58 -12.62 14.29
N PRO A 34 -8.60 -12.17 13.52
CA PRO A 34 -9.54 -11.17 14.02
C PRO A 34 -10.50 -11.78 15.05
N ASP A 35 -11.00 -10.92 15.94
CA ASP A 35 -12.10 -11.31 16.84
C ASP A 35 -13.39 -11.39 16.01
N VAL A 36 -13.95 -12.58 15.91
CA VAL A 36 -15.20 -12.82 15.22
C VAL A 36 -16.18 -13.53 16.14
N PRO A 37 -17.51 -13.38 15.92
CA PRO A 37 -18.51 -14.10 16.71
C PRO A 37 -18.34 -15.62 16.62
N PRO A 38 -18.76 -16.35 17.66
CA PRO A 38 -18.70 -17.81 17.62
C PRO A 38 -19.40 -18.40 16.38
N GLY A 39 -18.75 -19.37 15.73
CA GLY A 39 -19.26 -20.01 14.52
C GLY A 39 -18.85 -19.35 13.22
N GLN A 40 -18.21 -18.17 13.24
CA GLN A 40 -17.66 -17.53 12.06
C GLN A 40 -16.18 -17.87 11.90
N LYS A 41 -15.73 -17.96 10.64
CA LYS A 41 -14.31 -18.22 10.33
C LYS A 41 -13.61 -16.90 10.00
N PRO A 42 -12.48 -16.55 10.66
CA PRO A 42 -11.76 -15.30 10.41
C PRO A 42 -10.86 -15.34 9.17
N THR A 43 -11.06 -16.29 8.25
CA THR A 43 -10.04 -16.70 7.27
C THR A 43 -9.83 -15.77 6.10
N THR A 44 -10.77 -14.85 5.80
CA THR A 44 -10.70 -14.01 4.60
C THR A 44 -10.56 -12.51 4.88
N VAL A 45 -10.67 -12.10 6.13
CA VAL A 45 -10.61 -10.67 6.51
C VAL A 45 -9.27 -10.03 6.13
N TRP A 46 -8.18 -10.76 6.29
CA TRP A 46 -6.83 -10.27 5.94
C TRP A 46 -6.73 -9.87 4.47
N PHE A 47 -7.35 -10.64 3.58
CA PHE A 47 -7.33 -10.37 2.15
C PHE A 47 -8.03 -9.05 1.83
N TYR A 48 -9.22 -8.85 2.40
CA TYR A 48 -9.96 -7.61 2.18
C TYR A 48 -9.26 -6.41 2.83
N ALA A 49 -8.70 -6.57 4.02
CA ALA A 49 -7.98 -5.51 4.70
C ALA A 49 -6.72 -5.09 3.94
N LEU A 50 -5.92 -6.06 3.48
CA LEU A 50 -4.73 -5.80 2.67
C LEU A 50 -5.11 -5.15 1.33
N THR A 51 -6.14 -5.65 0.68
CA THR A 51 -6.63 -5.10 -0.59
C THR A 51 -7.12 -3.67 -0.42
N ALA A 52 -7.89 -3.38 0.63
CA ALA A 52 -8.37 -2.03 0.93
C ALA A 52 -7.20 -1.07 1.17
N HIS A 53 -6.21 -1.47 1.94
CA HIS A 53 -5.02 -0.65 2.19
C HIS A 53 -4.24 -0.37 0.91
N ALA A 54 -4.01 -1.39 0.09
CA ALA A 54 -3.31 -1.23 -1.18
C ALA A 54 -4.11 -0.35 -2.17
N MET A 55 -5.44 -0.45 -2.17
CA MET A 55 -6.30 0.40 -3.00
C MET A 55 -6.23 1.87 -2.57
N ILE A 56 -6.14 2.15 -1.29
CA ILE A 56 -5.96 3.52 -0.79
C ILE A 56 -4.64 4.10 -1.35
N HIS A 57 -3.56 3.34 -1.32
CA HIS A 57 -2.30 3.78 -1.92
C HIS A 57 -2.42 4.01 -3.43
N GLY A 58 -3.10 3.13 -4.13
CA GLY A 58 -3.36 3.30 -5.56
C GLY A 58 -4.18 4.55 -5.85
N LEU A 59 -5.22 4.78 -5.08
CA LEU A 59 -6.08 5.97 -5.23
C LEU A 59 -5.28 7.27 -5.03
N VAL A 60 -4.41 7.32 -4.03
CA VAL A 60 -3.55 8.50 -3.80
C VAL A 60 -2.68 8.77 -5.02
N VAL A 61 -2.07 7.74 -5.61
CA VAL A 61 -1.26 7.91 -6.82
C VAL A 61 -2.12 8.41 -7.98
N PHE A 62 -3.33 7.88 -8.15
CA PHE A 62 -4.25 8.36 -9.18
C PHE A 62 -4.60 9.85 -8.99
N LEU A 63 -4.92 10.25 -7.78
CA LEU A 63 -5.27 11.64 -7.49
C LEU A 63 -4.12 12.62 -7.78
N ILE A 64 -2.88 12.17 -7.62
CA ILE A 64 -1.70 12.99 -7.89
C ILE A 64 -1.34 12.99 -9.38
N THR A 65 -1.34 11.83 -10.03
CA THR A 65 -0.84 11.67 -11.40
C THR A 65 -1.93 11.80 -12.46
N GLY A 66 -3.18 11.56 -12.10
CA GLY A 66 -4.30 11.46 -13.05
C GLY A 66 -4.26 10.22 -13.93
N ARG A 67 -3.39 9.25 -13.63
CA ARG A 67 -3.16 8.09 -14.48
C ARG A 67 -3.64 6.81 -13.81
N MET A 68 -4.59 6.15 -14.48
CA MET A 68 -5.16 4.88 -14.01
C MET A 68 -4.13 3.74 -14.07
N ASP A 69 -3.25 3.74 -15.06
CA ASP A 69 -2.19 2.73 -15.16
C ASP A 69 -1.22 2.80 -13.98
N MET A 70 -0.89 4.00 -13.53
CA MET A 70 -0.02 4.18 -12.36
C MET A 70 -0.74 3.81 -11.06
N MET A 71 -2.04 4.03 -10.98
CA MET A 71 -2.87 3.53 -9.87
C MET A 71 -2.77 2.00 -9.77
N VAL A 72 -2.90 1.30 -10.90
CA VAL A 72 -2.82 -0.17 -10.93
C VAL A 72 -1.42 -0.64 -10.54
N VAL A 73 -0.37 0.01 -11.06
CA VAL A 73 1.01 -0.32 -10.69
C VAL A 73 1.22 -0.18 -9.18
N GLN A 74 0.77 0.93 -8.60
CA GLN A 74 0.88 1.15 -7.16
C GLN A 74 0.07 0.13 -6.36
N PHE A 75 -1.16 -0.13 -6.77
CA PHE A 75 -2.02 -1.10 -6.10
C PHE A 75 -1.37 -2.48 -6.03
N VAL A 76 -0.96 -3.01 -7.18
CA VAL A 76 -0.40 -4.36 -7.27
C VAL A 76 0.93 -4.46 -6.53
N SER A 77 1.83 -3.51 -6.74
CA SER A 77 3.15 -3.52 -6.10
C SER A 77 3.05 -3.33 -4.59
N HIS A 78 2.17 -2.45 -4.13
CA HIS A 78 1.97 -2.22 -2.70
C HIS A 78 1.36 -3.46 -2.03
N TRP A 79 0.39 -4.10 -2.69
CA TRP A 79 -0.22 -5.33 -2.19
C TRP A 79 0.84 -6.42 -1.97
N ILE A 80 1.69 -6.64 -2.98
CA ILE A 80 2.75 -7.66 -2.92
C ILE A 80 3.77 -7.31 -1.83
N ALA A 81 4.24 -6.07 -1.78
CA ALA A 81 5.25 -5.64 -0.82
C ALA A 81 4.74 -5.76 0.63
N ASP A 82 3.51 -5.34 0.89
CA ASP A 82 2.91 -5.45 2.22
C ASP A 82 2.66 -6.92 2.60
N PHE A 83 2.23 -7.74 1.66
CA PHE A 83 2.09 -9.17 1.88
C PHE A 83 3.42 -9.79 2.31
N MET A 84 4.51 -9.46 1.62
CA MET A 84 5.85 -9.94 1.95
C MET A 84 6.27 -9.53 3.37
N LYS A 85 5.97 -8.30 3.77
CA LYS A 85 6.24 -7.83 5.13
C LYS A 85 5.44 -8.62 6.16
N CYS A 86 4.16 -8.85 5.90
CA CYS A 86 3.30 -9.63 6.79
C CYS A 86 3.73 -11.09 6.89
N GLU A 87 4.41 -11.63 5.87
CA GLU A 87 4.99 -12.97 5.89
C GLU A 87 6.40 -13.01 6.50
N ASN A 88 6.91 -11.89 6.99
CA ASN A 88 8.25 -11.74 7.53
C ASN A 88 9.37 -12.01 6.50
N ILE A 89 9.07 -11.90 5.20
CA ILE A 89 10.09 -11.96 4.14
C ILE A 89 10.92 -10.69 4.14
N THR A 90 10.28 -9.54 4.40
CA THR A 90 10.95 -8.25 4.58
C THR A 90 10.74 -7.74 6.01
N ASN A 91 11.62 -6.85 6.45
CA ASN A 91 11.48 -6.13 7.71
C ASN A 91 10.90 -4.72 7.45
N PRO A 92 10.53 -3.94 8.51
CA PRO A 92 9.97 -2.60 8.30
C PRO A 92 10.86 -1.65 7.49
N HIS A 93 12.18 -1.73 7.64
CA HIS A 93 13.11 -0.87 6.89
C HIS A 93 13.17 -1.24 5.42
N SER A 94 13.37 -2.52 5.10
CA SER A 94 13.40 -2.98 3.71
C SER A 94 12.05 -2.80 3.03
N ASP A 95 10.95 -2.95 3.75
CA ASP A 95 9.62 -2.69 3.24
C ASP A 95 9.46 -1.22 2.80
N GLN A 96 9.86 -0.27 3.65
CA GLN A 96 9.78 1.15 3.31
C GLN A 96 10.69 1.51 2.13
N ILE A 97 11.89 0.94 2.05
CA ILE A 97 12.79 1.17 0.93
C ILE A 97 12.17 0.68 -0.38
N ILE A 98 11.51 -0.49 -0.38
CA ILE A 98 10.79 -1.00 -1.55
C ILE A 98 9.70 -0.02 -1.99
N HIS A 99 8.90 0.48 -1.06
CA HIS A 99 7.84 1.45 -1.36
C HIS A 99 8.39 2.74 -1.95
N TYR A 100 9.50 3.25 -1.40
CA TYR A 100 10.15 4.47 -1.91
C TYR A 100 10.65 4.28 -3.34
N TRP A 101 11.26 3.13 -3.66
CA TRP A 101 11.71 2.81 -5.01
C TRP A 101 10.55 2.75 -5.99
N ILE A 102 9.44 2.15 -5.60
CA ILE A 102 8.24 2.08 -6.44
C ILE A 102 7.73 3.50 -6.76
N LEU A 103 7.67 4.38 -5.77
CA LEU A 103 7.24 5.77 -5.96
C LEU A 103 8.19 6.53 -6.90
N ILE A 104 9.50 6.34 -6.74
CA ILE A 104 10.48 6.96 -7.62
C ILE A 104 10.33 6.45 -9.05
N CYS A 105 10.11 5.15 -9.24
CA CYS A 105 9.87 4.57 -10.56
C CYS A 105 8.59 5.12 -11.20
N ILE A 106 7.51 5.25 -10.44
CA ILE A 106 6.25 5.86 -10.90
C ILE A 106 6.50 7.31 -11.34
N TRP A 107 7.21 8.08 -10.53
CA TRP A 107 7.53 9.47 -10.84
C TRP A 107 8.39 9.59 -12.11
N LEU A 108 9.45 8.78 -12.22
CA LEU A 108 10.31 8.78 -13.39
C LEU A 108 9.52 8.42 -14.65
N TYR A 109 8.72 7.38 -14.59
CA TYR A 109 7.92 6.95 -15.74
C TYR A 109 6.90 8.00 -16.15
N THR A 110 6.24 8.61 -15.17
CA THR A 110 5.13 9.53 -15.43
C THR A 110 5.60 10.90 -15.92
N TYR A 111 6.70 11.42 -15.36
CA TYR A 111 7.08 12.82 -15.54
C TYR A 111 8.41 13.06 -16.25
N VAL A 112 9.27 12.06 -16.29
CA VAL A 112 10.62 12.23 -16.83
C VAL A 112 10.81 11.45 -18.13
N TRP A 113 10.33 10.22 -18.17
CA TRP A 113 10.59 9.32 -19.29
C TRP A 113 9.73 9.58 -20.53
N ILE A 114 8.58 10.17 -20.38
CA ILE A 114 7.69 10.43 -21.53
C ILE A 114 8.23 11.59 -22.40
#